data_3faf338ff460bb7482697f5426a2ff81
#
_entry.id   3faf338ff460bb7482697f5426a2ff81
#
_cell.length_a   1.000
_cell.length_b   1.000
_cell.length_c   1.000
_cell.angle_alpha   90.00
_cell.angle_beta   90.00
_cell.angle_gamma   90.00
#
_symmetry.space_group_name_H-M   'P 1'
#
loop_
_entity.id
_entity.type
_entity.pdbx_description
1 polymer ?
#
loop_
_entity_poly.entity_id
_entity_poly.type
_entity_poly.pdbx_seq_one_letter_code
_entity_poly.pdbx_strand_id
1 'polypeptide(L)'
;MRNGWLSIFVTLCLCVLSFASYAQTNFAVSPTCKVNVDKISAVKTSSIDVVPKTGWVEVKNPDVWTERWPHYDGGVWYHFNWHWSCNDSNELKQPLAFSVEGMSSAGAVFFNRNLLWKDKHLVEPLSKSWNTPRFWILPVESLKQKNNDIWVYVVGNSYESPGLGNLEFSDITTAYDKQQKRIWNKRALFQVNLVISTTLGLVCFVIWFFRRNETTFFWFSVSCLFWVLFIWNVINREVFPYPNSLWVMKTNLTFFVLYNVCFCIYLLRFVRTKFAELEKTLFLVAAVCIVTILFIPSLMVNIVFAVIFLLCIALFIASFCFVIYRAYKTKRRDYILLVVCLSVILIVMLYDISLLFDGHINDHQPLSPYTSPVITFFIVYCAFYRIILFCDLSCL
;
A
#
# COMPACT_ATOMS: atom_id res chain seq x y z
N MET A 1 4.24 8.16 -40.96
CA MET A 1 3.51 7.66 -39.76
C MET A 1 4.41 7.16 -38.60
N ARG A 2 5.74 7.37 -38.67
CA ARG A 2 6.73 6.74 -37.77
C ARG A 2 6.96 7.47 -36.42
N ASN A 3 6.60 8.75 -36.30
CA ASN A 3 6.87 9.56 -35.11
C ASN A 3 5.64 9.88 -34.25
N GLY A 4 4.42 9.55 -34.69
CA GLY A 4 3.19 9.88 -33.96
C GLY A 4 2.97 9.05 -32.71
N TRP A 5 3.36 7.79 -32.70
CA TRP A 5 3.13 6.88 -31.57
C TRP A 5 4.07 7.14 -30.39
N LEU A 6 5.32 7.56 -30.66
CA LEU A 6 6.23 7.95 -29.58
C LEU A 6 5.76 9.24 -28.91
N SER A 7 5.22 10.18 -29.70
CA SER A 7 4.61 11.40 -29.18
C SER A 7 3.38 11.11 -28.32
N ILE A 8 2.49 10.21 -28.77
CA ILE A 8 1.31 9.78 -27.98
C ILE A 8 1.73 9.11 -26.68
N PHE A 9 2.75 8.25 -26.71
CA PHE A 9 3.27 7.58 -25.50
C PHE A 9 3.87 8.58 -24.50
N VAL A 10 4.71 9.50 -24.99
CA VAL A 10 5.29 10.56 -24.15
C VAL A 10 4.21 11.47 -23.59
N THR A 11 3.19 11.81 -24.40
CA THR A 11 2.04 12.61 -23.95
C THR A 11 1.20 11.87 -22.90
N LEU A 12 0.99 10.56 -23.06
CA LEU A 12 0.27 9.74 -22.07
C LEU A 12 1.05 9.60 -20.76
N CYS A 13 2.39 9.40 -20.84
CA CYS A 13 3.25 9.39 -19.65
C CYS A 13 3.30 10.77 -18.98
N LEU A 14 3.34 11.85 -19.74
CA LEU A 14 3.26 13.22 -19.22
C LEU A 14 1.87 13.52 -18.64
N CYS A 15 0.78 13.01 -19.22
CA CYS A 15 -0.56 13.13 -18.66
C CYS A 15 -0.69 12.36 -17.35
N VAL A 16 -0.11 11.15 -17.23
CA VAL A 16 -0.11 10.40 -15.97
C VAL A 16 0.72 11.12 -14.91
N LEU A 17 1.85 11.73 -15.28
CA LEU A 17 2.66 12.55 -14.38
C LEU A 17 1.98 13.89 -14.03
N SER A 18 1.21 14.49 -14.95
CA SER A 18 0.49 15.74 -14.69
C SER A 18 -0.75 15.54 -13.82
N PHE A 19 -1.36 14.35 -13.77
CA PHE A 19 -2.39 14.03 -12.78
C PHE A 19 -1.83 14.01 -11.34
N ALA A 20 -0.54 13.74 -11.15
CA ALA A 20 0.13 13.86 -9.85
C ALA A 20 0.34 15.33 -9.42
N SER A 21 0.24 16.28 -10.33
CA SER A 21 0.43 17.73 -10.09
C SER A 21 -0.86 18.51 -9.97
N TYR A 22 -2.03 17.88 -9.80
CA TYR A 22 -3.27 18.64 -9.67
C TYR A 22 -3.32 19.37 -8.34
N ALA A 23 -2.91 20.63 -8.49
CA ALA A 23 -3.25 21.82 -7.73
C ALA A 23 -3.60 21.65 -6.25
N GLN A 24 -2.65 21.98 -5.42
CA GLN A 24 -2.91 22.69 -4.18
C GLN A 24 -3.70 23.99 -4.49
N THR A 25 -5.01 23.91 -4.49
CA THR A 25 -5.81 25.10 -4.23
C THR A 25 -5.71 25.35 -2.73
N ASN A 26 -4.83 26.27 -2.37
CA ASN A 26 -4.73 26.82 -1.04
C ASN A 26 -6.00 27.60 -0.72
N PHE A 27 -7.03 26.96 -0.20
CA PHE A 27 -8.05 27.60 0.60
C PHE A 27 -7.58 27.59 2.06
N ALA A 28 -6.62 28.45 2.36
CA ALA A 28 -6.27 28.79 3.72
C ALA A 28 -7.37 29.69 4.28
N VAL A 29 -8.44 29.11 4.77
CA VAL A 29 -9.22 29.78 5.81
C VAL A 29 -8.37 29.58 7.06
N SER A 30 -7.65 30.63 7.46
CA SER A 30 -6.91 30.68 8.73
C SER A 30 -7.89 30.35 9.84
N PRO A 31 -7.69 29.27 10.61
CA PRO A 31 -8.52 29.08 11.80
C PRO A 31 -8.24 30.23 12.74
N THR A 32 -9.27 30.97 13.10
CA THR A 32 -9.20 32.07 14.11
C THR A 32 -8.77 31.52 15.47
N CYS A 33 -8.79 30.22 15.63
CA CYS A 33 -8.42 29.47 16.83
C CYS A 33 -7.29 28.49 16.58
N LYS A 34 -6.36 28.39 17.54
CA LYS A 34 -5.27 27.43 17.55
C LYS A 34 -5.53 26.33 18.57
N VAL A 35 -5.21 25.11 18.23
CA VAL A 35 -5.18 23.98 19.15
C VAL A 35 -3.74 23.73 19.56
N ASN A 36 -3.51 23.67 20.86
CA ASN A 36 -2.22 23.33 21.44
C ASN A 36 -2.35 22.00 22.18
N VAL A 37 -1.51 21.05 21.79
CA VAL A 37 -1.41 19.76 22.49
C VAL A 37 -0.37 19.93 23.60
N ASP A 38 -0.82 19.83 24.84
CA ASP A 38 0.02 20.07 26.03
C ASP A 38 0.91 18.88 26.33
N LYS A 39 0.34 17.68 26.21
CA LYS A 39 1.04 16.44 26.52
C LYS A 39 0.47 15.26 25.76
N ILE A 40 1.37 14.40 25.30
CA ILE A 40 1.01 13.10 24.71
C ILE A 40 1.70 12.03 25.54
N SER A 41 0.95 11.07 26.04
CA SER A 41 1.51 9.96 26.82
C SER A 41 0.91 8.62 26.38
N ALA A 42 1.69 7.56 26.51
CA ALA A 42 1.31 6.21 26.15
C ALA A 42 1.59 5.22 27.29
N VAL A 43 0.76 4.18 27.40
CA VAL A 43 0.93 3.12 28.38
C VAL A 43 0.45 1.79 27.83
N LYS A 44 1.18 0.71 28.15
CA LYS A 44 0.75 -0.67 27.83
C LYS A 44 -0.49 -1.06 28.64
N THR A 45 -1.36 -1.82 28.02
CA THR A 45 -2.52 -2.39 28.70
C THR A 45 -2.89 -3.76 28.15
N SER A 46 -3.51 -4.59 28.96
CA SER A 46 -4.01 -5.90 28.54
C SER A 46 -5.38 -5.85 27.88
N SER A 47 -6.15 -4.79 28.09
CA SER A 47 -7.53 -4.66 27.60
C SER A 47 -7.94 -3.20 27.44
N ILE A 48 -8.91 -2.96 26.56
CA ILE A 48 -9.55 -1.65 26.41
C ILE A 48 -10.27 -1.19 27.70
N ASP A 49 -10.74 -2.11 28.52
CA ASP A 49 -11.50 -1.80 29.74
C ASP A 49 -10.61 -1.37 30.90
N VAL A 50 -9.29 -1.55 30.76
CA VAL A 50 -8.30 -1.24 31.79
C VAL A 50 -7.43 -0.07 31.37
N VAL A 51 -7.63 1.09 31.99
CA VAL A 51 -6.71 2.22 31.87
C VAL A 51 -5.73 2.20 33.04
N PRO A 52 -4.44 1.88 32.79
CA PRO A 52 -3.44 1.80 33.86
C PRO A 52 -3.26 3.15 34.57
N LYS A 53 -3.08 3.11 35.91
CA LYS A 53 -2.83 4.33 36.70
C LYS A 53 -1.37 4.76 36.68
N THR A 54 -0.45 3.84 36.37
CA THR A 54 1.01 4.05 36.38
C THR A 54 1.63 3.52 35.10
N GLY A 55 2.91 3.83 34.86
CA GLY A 55 3.62 3.33 33.69
C GLY A 55 3.48 4.19 32.43
N TRP A 56 2.88 5.38 32.55
CA TRP A 56 2.76 6.33 31.46
C TRP A 56 4.13 6.89 31.06
N VAL A 57 4.38 6.86 29.75
CA VAL A 57 5.61 7.40 29.12
C VAL A 57 5.20 8.50 28.17
N GLU A 58 5.90 9.62 28.20
CA GLU A 58 5.70 10.70 27.23
C GLU A 58 6.19 10.28 25.85
N VAL A 59 5.41 10.57 24.82
CA VAL A 59 5.66 10.16 23.44
C VAL A 59 5.42 11.32 22.47
N LYS A 60 6.02 11.21 21.28
CA LYS A 60 5.71 12.10 20.16
C LYS A 60 4.60 11.50 19.30
N ASN A 61 4.00 12.30 18.45
CA ASN A 61 3.06 11.84 17.45
C ASN A 61 3.55 12.28 16.05
N PRO A 62 3.61 11.39 15.05
CA PRO A 62 3.24 9.97 15.11
C PRO A 62 4.18 9.14 16.01
N ASP A 63 3.69 7.99 16.48
CA ASP A 63 4.44 7.09 17.38
C ASP A 63 4.48 5.65 16.86
N VAL A 64 5.65 5.03 16.97
CA VAL A 64 5.88 3.59 16.77
C VAL A 64 6.52 3.03 18.03
N TRP A 65 5.87 2.08 18.69
CA TRP A 65 6.33 1.65 20.01
C TRP A 65 7.35 0.51 20.02
N THR A 66 7.71 -0.05 18.84
CA THR A 66 8.69 -1.15 18.75
C THR A 66 10.06 -0.80 19.30
N GLU A 67 10.50 0.46 19.18
CA GLU A 67 11.76 0.93 19.75
C GLU A 67 11.71 0.96 21.28
N ARG A 68 10.59 1.40 21.84
CA ARG A 68 10.39 1.56 23.26
C ARG A 68 10.01 0.25 23.97
N TRP A 69 9.24 -0.59 23.28
CA TRP A 69 8.77 -1.88 23.78
C TRP A 69 8.98 -2.98 22.72
N PRO A 70 10.22 -3.46 22.58
CA PRO A 70 10.53 -4.54 21.64
C PRO A 70 9.68 -5.79 21.93
N HIS A 71 9.20 -6.43 20.88
CA HIS A 71 8.40 -7.69 20.96
C HIS A 71 7.09 -7.59 21.77
N TYR A 72 6.56 -6.38 21.97
CA TYR A 72 5.29 -6.21 22.64
C TYR A 72 4.13 -6.36 21.66
N ASP A 73 3.32 -7.40 21.89
CA ASP A 73 2.04 -7.63 21.22
C ASP A 73 0.92 -7.29 22.19
N GLY A 74 -0.02 -6.43 21.79
CA GLY A 74 -1.13 -6.06 22.65
C GLY A 74 -1.63 -4.65 22.48
N GLY A 75 -2.31 -4.16 23.50
CA GLY A 75 -2.95 -2.85 23.52
C GLY A 75 -2.08 -1.75 24.13
N VAL A 76 -2.18 -0.57 23.58
CA VAL A 76 -1.57 0.65 24.10
C VAL A 76 -2.62 1.73 24.19
N TRP A 77 -2.74 2.36 25.35
CA TRP A 77 -3.50 3.57 25.51
C TRP A 77 -2.61 4.77 25.20
N TYR A 78 -3.10 5.66 24.35
CA TYR A 78 -2.57 6.99 24.12
C TYR A 78 -3.52 8.01 24.74
N HIS A 79 -2.97 8.96 25.47
CA HIS A 79 -3.69 10.08 26.08
C HIS A 79 -3.13 11.39 25.56
N PHE A 80 -3.99 12.19 24.93
CA PHE A 80 -3.70 13.53 24.44
C PHE A 80 -4.45 14.52 25.31
N ASN A 81 -3.71 15.34 26.05
CA ASN A 81 -4.26 16.49 26.75
C ASN A 81 -4.02 17.72 25.89
N TRP A 82 -5.06 18.49 25.65
CA TRP A 82 -5.00 19.63 24.76
C TRP A 82 -5.98 20.74 25.15
N HIS A 83 -5.69 21.97 24.70
CA HIS A 83 -6.55 23.11 24.84
C HIS A 83 -6.62 23.91 23.54
N TRP A 84 -7.61 24.75 23.41
CA TRP A 84 -7.76 25.66 22.30
C TRP A 84 -7.69 27.12 22.75
N SER A 85 -7.21 28.00 21.87
CA SER A 85 -7.17 29.46 22.10
C SER A 85 -7.54 30.20 20.81
N CYS A 86 -8.38 31.23 20.92
CA CYS A 86 -8.81 32.05 19.80
C CYS A 86 -8.28 33.49 19.98
N ASN A 87 -7.98 34.18 18.85
CA ASN A 87 -7.36 35.48 18.86
C ASN A 87 -8.39 36.61 19.16
N ASP A 88 -9.65 36.49 18.73
CA ASP A 88 -10.63 37.60 18.74
C ASP A 88 -11.82 37.43 19.68
N SER A 89 -12.04 36.28 20.22
CA SER A 89 -13.05 36.00 21.24
C SER A 89 -12.72 34.68 21.93
N ASN A 90 -12.97 34.64 23.25
CA ASN A 90 -12.82 33.39 24.01
C ASN A 90 -13.90 32.34 23.67
N GLU A 91 -14.56 32.48 22.53
CA GLU A 91 -15.61 31.56 22.08
C GLU A 91 -15.25 30.92 20.75
N LEU A 92 -15.25 29.61 20.75
CA LEU A 92 -15.13 28.82 19.53
C LEU A 92 -16.46 28.87 18.80
N LYS A 93 -16.52 29.56 17.66
CA LYS A 93 -17.76 29.71 16.88
C LYS A 93 -18.05 28.56 15.92
N GLN A 94 -17.07 27.72 15.65
CA GLN A 94 -17.19 26.62 14.71
C GLN A 94 -16.68 25.30 15.34
N PRO A 95 -17.31 24.17 15.04
CA PRO A 95 -16.83 22.89 15.53
C PRO A 95 -15.45 22.56 14.98
N LEU A 96 -14.63 21.88 15.78
CA LEU A 96 -13.31 21.40 15.40
C LEU A 96 -13.40 20.00 14.81
N ALA A 97 -12.56 19.73 13.83
CA ALA A 97 -12.33 18.38 13.35
C ALA A 97 -11.03 17.82 13.94
N PHE A 98 -11.11 16.58 14.37
CA PHE A 98 -10.02 15.79 14.87
C PHE A 98 -9.79 14.61 13.91
N SER A 99 -8.59 14.44 13.38
CA SER A 99 -8.27 13.41 12.40
C SER A 99 -7.14 12.52 12.87
N VAL A 100 -7.22 11.22 12.53
CA VAL A 100 -6.18 10.21 12.74
C VAL A 100 -5.85 9.57 11.41
N GLU A 101 -4.58 9.56 11.05
CA GLU A 101 -4.13 9.04 9.77
C GLU A 101 -4.24 7.51 9.66
N GLY A 102 -4.05 6.80 10.76
CA GLY A 102 -4.19 5.36 10.88
C GLY A 102 -3.81 4.85 12.26
N MET A 103 -4.26 3.67 12.58
CA MET A 103 -3.90 2.91 13.78
C MET A 103 -3.34 1.57 13.31
N SER A 104 -2.33 1.01 13.94
CA SER A 104 -1.59 -0.14 13.39
C SER A 104 -2.48 -1.31 12.95
N SER A 105 -3.10 -2.04 13.86
CA SER A 105 -4.04 -3.10 13.46
C SER A 105 -5.47 -2.67 13.75
N ALA A 106 -5.85 -2.50 15.01
CA ALA A 106 -7.20 -2.11 15.41
C ALA A 106 -7.16 -1.07 16.52
N GLY A 107 -8.26 -0.32 16.70
CA GLY A 107 -8.31 0.66 17.77
C GLY A 107 -9.69 1.18 18.10
N ALA A 108 -9.71 2.08 19.08
CA ALA A 108 -10.89 2.82 19.51
C ALA A 108 -10.48 4.25 19.91
N VAL A 109 -11.37 5.20 19.68
CA VAL A 109 -11.15 6.61 19.95
C VAL A 109 -12.24 7.13 20.87
N PHE A 110 -11.82 7.84 21.92
CA PHE A 110 -12.69 8.44 22.91
C PHE A 110 -12.37 9.93 23.03
N PHE A 111 -13.40 10.74 23.19
CA PHE A 111 -13.30 12.15 23.47
C PHE A 111 -13.99 12.46 24.81
N ASN A 112 -13.28 13.11 25.73
CA ASN A 112 -13.77 13.42 27.07
C ASN A 112 -14.51 12.22 27.73
N ARG A 113 -13.92 11.01 27.60
CA ARG A 113 -14.45 9.72 28.08
C ARG A 113 -15.64 9.15 27.29
N ASN A 114 -16.16 9.82 26.28
CA ASN A 114 -17.22 9.31 25.43
C ASN A 114 -16.61 8.58 24.23
N LEU A 115 -17.10 7.38 23.93
CA LEU A 115 -16.66 6.61 22.76
C LEU A 115 -17.10 7.33 21.48
N LEU A 116 -16.15 7.74 20.64
CA LEU A 116 -16.43 8.27 19.32
C LEU A 116 -16.46 7.16 18.27
N TRP A 117 -15.55 6.20 18.40
CA TRP A 117 -15.43 5.15 17.41
C TRP A 117 -14.64 3.96 17.95
N LYS A 118 -14.94 2.76 17.43
CA LYS A 118 -14.28 1.50 17.76
C LYS A 118 -14.27 0.58 16.55
N ASP A 119 -13.15 -0.10 16.29
CA ASP A 119 -13.08 -1.18 15.30
C ASP A 119 -13.92 -2.39 15.75
N LYS A 120 -14.36 -3.17 14.77
CA LYS A 120 -15.21 -4.33 15.01
C LYS A 120 -14.50 -5.40 15.87
N HIS A 121 -13.23 -5.64 15.59
CA HIS A 121 -12.42 -6.66 16.25
C HIS A 121 -11.16 -6.04 16.87
N LEU A 122 -11.11 -5.98 18.20
CA LEU A 122 -9.94 -5.54 18.99
C LEU A 122 -9.15 -6.71 19.59
N VAL A 123 -9.59 -7.92 19.30
CA VAL A 123 -8.94 -9.19 19.69
C VAL A 123 -8.81 -10.03 18.42
N GLU A 124 -7.76 -10.85 18.33
CA GLU A 124 -7.55 -11.69 17.14
C GLU A 124 -8.79 -12.52 16.77
N PRO A 125 -9.17 -12.55 15.52
CA PRO A 125 -8.57 -11.89 14.35
C PRO A 125 -8.83 -10.37 14.32
N LEU A 126 -7.76 -9.56 14.40
CA LEU A 126 -7.85 -8.09 14.51
C LEU A 126 -8.40 -7.45 13.23
N SER A 127 -9.13 -6.33 13.36
CA SER A 127 -9.42 -5.47 12.22
C SER A 127 -8.14 -4.80 11.70
N LYS A 128 -8.15 -4.33 10.44
CA LYS A 128 -7.01 -3.64 9.80
C LYS A 128 -7.33 -2.17 9.57
N SER A 129 -6.77 -1.31 10.41
CA SER A 129 -7.02 0.14 10.41
C SER A 129 -5.82 0.99 9.99
N TRP A 130 -4.69 0.38 9.70
CA TRP A 130 -3.45 1.07 9.34
C TRP A 130 -3.56 1.94 8.07
N ASN A 131 -4.38 1.53 7.10
CA ASN A 131 -4.62 2.27 5.84
C ASN A 131 -5.98 2.93 5.79
N THR A 132 -6.59 3.20 6.95
CA THR A 132 -7.93 3.78 7.03
C THR A 132 -7.89 5.11 7.80
N PRO A 133 -7.61 6.21 7.10
CA PRO A 133 -7.66 7.54 7.70
C PRO A 133 -9.10 7.90 8.11
N ARG A 134 -9.24 8.56 9.25
CA ARG A 134 -10.53 8.94 9.82
C ARG A 134 -10.49 10.36 10.38
N PHE A 135 -11.64 11.00 10.42
CA PHE A 135 -11.81 12.22 11.20
C PHE A 135 -13.18 12.23 11.88
N TRP A 136 -13.28 12.97 12.94
CA TRP A 136 -14.50 13.18 13.72
C TRP A 136 -14.71 14.66 13.93
N ILE A 137 -15.96 15.07 13.92
CA ILE A 137 -16.35 16.45 14.24
C ILE A 137 -16.59 16.50 15.74
N LEU A 138 -15.93 17.42 16.42
CA LEU A 138 -16.09 17.69 17.85
C LEU A 138 -17.07 18.85 18.01
N PRO A 139 -18.29 18.61 18.51
CA PRO A 139 -19.28 19.66 18.72
C PRO A 139 -18.77 20.70 19.73
N VAL A 140 -19.08 21.97 19.48
CA VAL A 140 -18.62 23.08 20.34
C VAL A 140 -19.06 22.90 21.79
N GLU A 141 -20.28 22.38 22.00
CA GLU A 141 -20.87 22.14 23.31
C GLU A 141 -20.13 21.11 24.14
N SER A 142 -19.43 20.19 23.47
CA SER A 142 -18.64 19.14 24.12
C SER A 142 -17.21 19.56 24.43
N LEU A 143 -16.78 20.71 23.94
CA LEU A 143 -15.46 21.29 24.11
C LEU A 143 -15.36 22.11 25.39
N LYS A 144 -14.33 21.84 26.18
CA LYS A 144 -13.95 22.67 27.32
C LYS A 144 -12.89 23.66 26.87
N GLN A 145 -12.86 24.86 27.46
CA GLN A 145 -11.83 25.85 27.16
C GLN A 145 -10.42 25.35 27.49
N LYS A 146 -10.29 24.58 28.58
CA LYS A 146 -9.06 23.94 29.05
C LYS A 146 -9.33 22.45 29.36
N ASN A 147 -8.29 21.65 29.29
CA ASN A 147 -8.31 20.23 29.67
C ASN A 147 -9.33 19.39 28.89
N ASN A 148 -9.18 19.39 27.57
CA ASN A 148 -9.84 18.40 26.73
C ASN A 148 -8.94 17.18 26.60
N ASP A 149 -9.56 16.01 26.63
CA ASP A 149 -8.87 14.72 26.58
C ASP A 149 -9.30 13.93 25.35
N ILE A 150 -8.32 13.48 24.57
CA ILE A 150 -8.54 12.43 23.59
C ILE A 150 -7.78 11.19 24.05
N TRP A 151 -8.49 10.08 24.06
CA TRP A 151 -7.96 8.78 24.39
C TRP A 151 -8.04 7.91 23.16
N VAL A 152 -6.91 7.32 22.76
CA VAL A 152 -6.85 6.40 21.62
C VAL A 152 -6.30 5.08 22.13
N TYR A 153 -7.11 4.04 22.04
CA TYR A 153 -6.68 2.67 22.27
C TYR A 153 -6.24 2.08 20.95
N VAL A 154 -5.03 1.55 20.89
CA VAL A 154 -4.48 0.92 19.68
C VAL A 154 -4.01 -0.48 20.03
N VAL A 155 -4.41 -1.46 19.25
CA VAL A 155 -3.89 -2.82 19.31
C VAL A 155 -2.94 -3.03 18.14
N GLY A 156 -1.82 -3.71 18.42
CA GLY A 156 -0.86 -4.03 17.36
C GLY A 156 0.02 -5.20 17.73
N ASN A 157 0.62 -5.77 16.69
CA ASN A 157 1.55 -6.89 16.79
C ASN A 157 2.96 -6.41 16.46
N SER A 158 3.95 -6.88 17.20
CA SER A 158 5.36 -6.45 17.08
C SER A 158 5.96 -6.65 15.68
N TYR A 159 5.41 -7.56 14.89
CA TYR A 159 5.83 -7.82 13.53
C TYR A 159 5.21 -6.85 12.48
N GLU A 160 4.30 -5.95 12.89
CA GLU A 160 3.63 -4.98 12.00
C GLU A 160 4.09 -3.52 12.23
N SER A 161 5.17 -3.29 12.96
CA SER A 161 5.63 -1.94 13.38
C SER A 161 4.49 -1.14 14.02
N PRO A 162 3.93 -1.63 15.15
CA PRO A 162 2.71 -1.11 15.73
C PRO A 162 2.87 0.32 16.27
N GLY A 163 1.82 1.13 16.08
CA GLY A 163 1.83 2.52 16.49
C GLY A 163 0.55 3.27 16.19
N LEU A 164 0.61 4.58 16.42
CA LEU A 164 -0.43 5.54 16.13
C LEU A 164 0.08 6.52 15.08
N GLY A 165 -0.63 6.61 13.96
CA GLY A 165 -0.34 7.56 12.89
C GLY A 165 -0.57 9.02 13.32
N ASN A 166 -0.29 9.94 12.42
CA ASN A 166 -0.40 11.37 12.70
C ASN A 166 -1.81 11.75 13.12
N LEU A 167 -1.89 12.59 14.16
CA LEU A 167 -3.10 13.12 14.74
C LEU A 167 -3.10 14.62 14.53
N GLU A 168 -4.17 15.15 13.93
CA GLU A 168 -4.28 16.56 13.59
C GLU A 168 -5.64 17.13 13.99
N PHE A 169 -5.61 18.42 14.37
CA PHE A 169 -6.81 19.23 14.53
C PHE A 169 -6.88 20.26 13.40
N SER A 170 -8.06 20.45 12.85
CA SER A 170 -8.30 21.46 11.82
C SER A 170 -9.77 21.89 11.80
N ASP A 171 -10.13 22.84 10.95
CA ASP A 171 -11.51 23.06 10.57
C ASP A 171 -12.08 21.87 9.78
N ILE A 172 -13.41 21.80 9.69
CA ILE A 172 -14.10 20.65 9.06
C ILE A 172 -13.76 20.54 7.58
N THR A 173 -13.65 21.65 6.86
CA THR A 173 -13.40 21.66 5.43
C THR A 173 -12.00 21.14 5.12
N THR A 174 -11.00 21.63 5.83
CA THR A 174 -9.62 21.16 5.71
C THR A 174 -9.49 19.67 6.11
N ALA A 175 -10.16 19.23 7.18
CA ALA A 175 -10.18 17.84 7.59
C ALA A 175 -10.78 16.94 6.50
N TYR A 176 -11.90 17.36 5.91
CA TYR A 176 -12.57 16.64 4.84
C TYR A 176 -11.69 16.52 3.60
N ASP A 177 -11.09 17.61 3.14
CA ASP A 177 -10.22 17.61 1.95
C ASP A 177 -8.97 16.73 2.15
N LYS A 178 -8.32 16.86 3.30
CA LYS A 178 -7.21 16.00 3.69
C LYS A 178 -7.63 14.52 3.75
N GLN A 179 -8.79 14.23 4.32
CA GLN A 179 -9.35 12.89 4.39
C GLN A 179 -9.59 12.30 2.99
N GLN A 180 -10.24 13.07 2.08
CA GLN A 180 -10.49 12.61 0.71
C GLN A 180 -9.18 12.29 -0.01
N LYS A 181 -8.19 13.16 0.11
CA LYS A 181 -6.85 12.94 -0.45
C LYS A 181 -6.19 11.69 0.13
N ARG A 182 -6.25 11.49 1.45
CA ARG A 182 -5.70 10.30 2.13
C ARG A 182 -6.41 9.02 1.71
N ILE A 183 -7.75 9.03 1.60
CA ILE A 183 -8.54 7.89 1.12
C ILE A 183 -8.18 7.55 -0.32
N TRP A 184 -8.09 8.57 -1.19
CA TRP A 184 -7.69 8.37 -2.57
C TRP A 184 -6.34 7.65 -2.65
N ASN A 185 -5.35 8.16 -1.94
CA ASN A 185 -3.99 7.66 -1.99
C ASN A 185 -3.80 6.27 -1.35
N LYS A 186 -4.42 6.06 -0.18
CA LYS A 186 -4.23 4.82 0.59
C LYS A 186 -5.17 3.69 0.17
N ARG A 187 -6.26 3.99 -0.54
CA ARG A 187 -7.29 2.99 -0.87
C ARG A 187 -7.76 3.02 -2.32
N ALA A 188 -8.24 4.18 -2.82
CA ALA A 188 -8.89 4.25 -4.12
C ALA A 188 -7.93 3.86 -5.27
N LEU A 189 -6.69 4.31 -5.22
CA LEU A 189 -5.67 3.94 -6.20
C LEU A 189 -5.40 2.44 -6.25
N PHE A 190 -5.35 1.78 -5.09
CA PHE A 190 -5.21 0.31 -5.03
C PHE A 190 -6.45 -0.41 -5.58
N GLN A 191 -7.66 0.13 -5.36
CA GLN A 191 -8.89 -0.41 -5.95
C GLN A 191 -8.88 -0.28 -7.48
N VAL A 192 -8.46 0.86 -8.01
CA VAL A 192 -8.29 1.08 -9.47
C VAL A 192 -7.28 0.08 -10.03
N ASN A 193 -6.13 -0.08 -9.37
CA ASN A 193 -5.11 -1.07 -9.75
C ASN A 193 -5.68 -2.50 -9.77
N LEU A 194 -6.47 -2.86 -8.76
CA LEU A 194 -7.12 -4.17 -8.68
C LEU A 194 -8.06 -4.41 -9.88
N VAL A 195 -8.92 -3.44 -10.21
CA VAL A 195 -9.84 -3.55 -11.34
C VAL A 195 -9.07 -3.69 -12.65
N ILE A 196 -8.08 -2.85 -12.90
CA ILE A 196 -7.24 -2.91 -14.10
C ILE A 196 -6.53 -4.25 -14.23
N SER A 197 -5.88 -4.72 -13.15
CA SER A 197 -5.14 -5.98 -13.14
C SER A 197 -6.05 -7.19 -13.35
N THR A 198 -7.25 -7.18 -12.76
CA THR A 198 -8.25 -8.23 -12.96
C THR A 198 -8.71 -8.29 -14.40
N THR A 199 -9.10 -7.15 -14.97
CA THR A 199 -9.57 -7.05 -16.36
C THR A 199 -8.47 -7.53 -17.33
N LEU A 200 -7.26 -7.05 -17.12
CA LEU A 200 -6.12 -7.40 -17.98
C LEU A 200 -5.74 -8.89 -17.88
N GLY A 201 -5.76 -9.43 -16.66
CA GLY A 201 -5.55 -10.86 -16.42
C GLY A 201 -6.58 -11.72 -17.13
N LEU A 202 -7.89 -11.34 -17.06
CA LEU A 202 -8.97 -12.05 -17.73
C LEU A 202 -8.83 -11.98 -19.26
N VAL A 203 -8.54 -10.82 -19.83
CA VAL A 203 -8.31 -10.67 -21.27
C VAL A 203 -7.15 -11.56 -21.73
N CYS A 204 -6.03 -11.55 -21.03
CA CYS A 204 -4.88 -12.40 -21.36
C CYS A 204 -5.22 -13.90 -21.20
N PHE A 205 -6.01 -14.27 -20.20
CA PHE A 205 -6.49 -15.64 -20.04
C PHE A 205 -7.37 -16.10 -21.23
N VAL A 206 -8.30 -15.25 -21.67
CA VAL A 206 -9.17 -15.52 -22.83
C VAL A 206 -8.31 -15.66 -24.10
N ILE A 207 -7.34 -14.78 -24.33
CA ILE A 207 -6.43 -14.89 -25.48
C ILE A 207 -5.69 -16.22 -25.44
N TRP A 208 -5.15 -16.62 -24.31
CA TRP A 208 -4.49 -17.91 -24.16
C TRP A 208 -5.46 -19.09 -24.33
N PHE A 209 -6.70 -18.98 -23.83
CA PHE A 209 -7.70 -20.02 -23.94
C PHE A 209 -7.96 -20.40 -25.40
N PHE A 210 -8.04 -19.42 -26.30
CA PHE A 210 -8.20 -19.65 -27.74
C PHE A 210 -6.87 -19.93 -28.46
N ARG A 211 -5.74 -19.50 -27.90
CA ARG A 211 -4.40 -19.66 -28.50
C ARG A 211 -3.43 -20.33 -27.52
N ARG A 212 -3.62 -21.61 -27.27
CA ARG A 212 -2.86 -22.41 -26.29
C ARG A 212 -1.34 -22.38 -26.48
N ASN A 213 -0.86 -22.16 -27.70
CA ASN A 213 0.56 -22.07 -28.01
C ASN A 213 1.22 -20.78 -27.46
N GLU A 214 0.44 -19.76 -27.19
CA GLU A 214 0.90 -18.46 -26.68
C GLU A 214 0.98 -18.46 -25.13
N THR A 215 1.86 -19.28 -24.59
CA THR A 215 2.05 -19.45 -23.14
C THR A 215 2.44 -18.17 -22.41
N THR A 216 2.90 -17.14 -23.12
CA THR A 216 3.20 -15.82 -22.56
C THR A 216 1.97 -15.17 -21.91
N PHE A 217 0.81 -15.23 -22.57
CA PHE A 217 -0.44 -14.68 -22.02
C PHE A 217 -0.93 -15.47 -20.81
N PHE A 218 -0.71 -16.78 -20.79
CA PHE A 218 -1.02 -17.60 -19.62
C PHE A 218 -0.23 -17.15 -18.37
N TRP A 219 1.08 -17.05 -18.48
CA TRP A 219 1.92 -16.67 -17.34
C TRP A 219 1.66 -15.25 -16.85
N PHE A 220 1.33 -14.35 -17.78
CA PHE A 220 0.90 -13.01 -17.41
C PHE A 220 -0.45 -13.02 -16.66
N SER A 221 -1.42 -13.78 -17.15
CA SER A 221 -2.73 -13.92 -16.48
C SER A 221 -2.59 -14.49 -15.06
N VAL A 222 -1.76 -15.52 -14.88
CA VAL A 222 -1.48 -16.11 -13.56
C VAL A 222 -0.76 -15.11 -12.65
N SER A 223 0.17 -14.32 -13.18
CA SER A 223 0.81 -13.26 -12.39
C SER A 223 -0.21 -12.20 -11.95
N CYS A 224 -1.11 -11.76 -12.84
CA CYS A 224 -2.19 -10.85 -12.47
C CYS A 224 -3.09 -11.42 -11.37
N LEU A 225 -3.41 -12.72 -11.41
CA LEU A 225 -4.21 -13.36 -10.38
C LEU A 225 -3.56 -13.23 -8.99
N PHE A 226 -2.27 -13.59 -8.87
CA PHE A 226 -1.55 -13.47 -7.59
C PHE A 226 -1.38 -12.02 -7.15
N TRP A 227 -1.19 -11.09 -8.08
CA TRP A 227 -1.16 -9.67 -7.78
C TRP A 227 -2.51 -9.15 -7.25
N VAL A 228 -3.62 -9.56 -7.85
CA VAL A 228 -4.97 -9.23 -7.39
C VAL A 228 -5.22 -9.76 -5.98
N LEU A 229 -4.84 -11.01 -5.70
CA LEU A 229 -4.96 -11.61 -4.38
C LEU A 229 -4.11 -10.88 -3.33
N PHE A 230 -2.89 -10.46 -3.71
CA PHE A 230 -2.02 -9.63 -2.87
C PHE A 230 -2.68 -8.29 -2.53
N ILE A 231 -3.14 -7.53 -3.54
CA ILE A 231 -3.79 -6.23 -3.33
C ILE A 231 -5.10 -6.37 -2.55
N TRP A 232 -5.89 -7.41 -2.84
CA TRP A 232 -7.12 -7.69 -2.10
C TRP A 232 -6.87 -7.79 -0.60
N ASN A 233 -5.83 -8.54 -0.21
CA ASN A 233 -5.44 -8.64 1.20
C ASN A 233 -4.97 -7.30 1.80
N VAL A 234 -4.35 -6.42 1.02
CA VAL A 234 -3.93 -5.09 1.47
C VAL A 234 -5.14 -4.17 1.71
N ILE A 235 -6.15 -4.21 0.84
CA ILE A 235 -7.32 -3.33 0.91
C ILE A 235 -8.34 -3.83 1.94
N ASN A 236 -8.46 -5.13 2.13
CA ASN A 236 -9.46 -5.72 3.01
C ASN A 236 -9.25 -5.28 4.47
N ARG A 237 -10.31 -4.79 5.12
CA ARG A 237 -10.29 -4.33 6.51
C ARG A 237 -10.43 -5.47 7.51
N GLU A 238 -11.01 -6.57 7.09
CA GLU A 238 -11.26 -7.73 7.96
C GLU A 238 -10.25 -8.83 7.66
N VAL A 239 -9.90 -9.56 8.68
CA VAL A 239 -8.92 -10.66 8.58
C VAL A 239 -9.54 -11.93 7.98
N PHE A 240 -10.88 -12.06 8.03
CA PHE A 240 -11.56 -13.23 7.44
C PHE A 240 -11.13 -13.45 5.96
N PRO A 241 -10.83 -14.68 5.52
CA PRO A 241 -11.06 -15.98 6.20
C PRO A 241 -9.88 -16.52 7.04
N TYR A 242 -8.91 -15.70 7.38
CA TYR A 242 -7.72 -16.14 8.09
C TYR A 242 -7.95 -16.24 9.61
N PRO A 243 -7.25 -17.17 10.30
CA PRO A 243 -7.44 -17.37 11.74
C PRO A 243 -6.86 -16.22 12.60
N ASN A 244 -5.84 -15.51 12.11
CA ASN A 244 -5.22 -14.37 12.78
C ASN A 244 -4.44 -13.48 11.81
N SER A 245 -3.96 -12.33 12.29
CA SER A 245 -3.23 -11.34 11.53
C SER A 245 -1.92 -11.88 10.95
N LEU A 246 -1.23 -12.77 11.65
CA LEU A 246 0.00 -13.39 11.18
C LEU A 246 -0.23 -14.23 9.89
N TRP A 247 -1.33 -14.97 9.82
CA TRP A 247 -1.68 -15.73 8.62
C TRP A 247 -2.00 -14.85 7.42
N VAL A 248 -2.64 -13.70 7.64
CA VAL A 248 -2.84 -12.72 6.56
C VAL A 248 -1.50 -12.28 5.97
N MET A 249 -0.55 -11.94 6.84
CA MET A 249 0.77 -11.49 6.45
C MET A 249 1.57 -12.58 5.72
N LYS A 250 1.56 -13.82 6.25
CA LYS A 250 2.17 -15.00 5.60
C LYS A 250 1.58 -15.26 4.21
N THR A 251 0.27 -15.25 4.09
CA THR A 251 -0.43 -15.47 2.82
C THR A 251 -0.15 -14.35 1.83
N ASN A 252 -0.11 -13.11 2.31
CA ASN A 252 0.20 -11.96 1.46
C ASN A 252 1.59 -12.06 0.85
N LEU A 253 2.61 -12.40 1.66
CA LEU A 253 3.97 -12.64 1.15
C LEU A 253 4.02 -13.83 0.18
N THR A 254 3.25 -14.89 0.45
CA THR A 254 3.13 -16.04 -0.47
C THR A 254 2.60 -15.62 -1.83
N PHE A 255 1.54 -14.81 -1.89
CA PHE A 255 1.03 -14.27 -3.14
C PHE A 255 2.04 -13.38 -3.85
N PHE A 256 2.82 -12.59 -3.12
CA PHE A 256 3.88 -11.78 -3.69
C PHE A 256 5.01 -12.61 -4.32
N VAL A 257 5.45 -13.70 -3.65
CA VAL A 257 6.44 -14.63 -4.20
C VAL A 257 5.92 -15.29 -5.48
N LEU A 258 4.69 -15.80 -5.47
CA LEU A 258 4.07 -16.43 -6.63
C LEU A 258 3.89 -15.45 -7.79
N TYR A 259 3.45 -14.21 -7.50
CA TYR A 259 3.40 -13.14 -8.49
C TYR A 259 4.75 -12.92 -9.14
N ASN A 260 5.82 -12.75 -8.34
CA ASN A 260 7.16 -12.46 -8.83
C ASN A 260 7.68 -13.58 -9.72
N VAL A 261 7.56 -14.83 -9.29
CA VAL A 261 8.02 -16.00 -10.08
C VAL A 261 7.23 -16.13 -11.40
N CYS A 262 5.90 -16.00 -11.37
CA CYS A 262 5.08 -16.05 -12.59
C CYS A 262 5.43 -14.90 -13.54
N PHE A 263 5.71 -13.71 -12.99
CA PHE A 263 6.10 -12.56 -13.78
C PHE A 263 7.50 -12.74 -14.41
N CYS A 264 8.47 -13.33 -13.68
CA CYS A 264 9.77 -13.70 -14.25
C CYS A 264 9.62 -14.70 -15.41
N ILE A 265 8.80 -15.74 -15.25
CA ILE A 265 8.52 -16.69 -16.31
C ILE A 265 7.84 -16.01 -17.51
N TYR A 266 6.89 -15.10 -17.26
CA TYR A 266 6.28 -14.28 -18.31
C TYR A 266 7.35 -13.52 -19.10
N LEU A 267 8.30 -12.85 -18.46
CA LEU A 267 9.38 -12.10 -19.11
C LEU A 267 10.24 -13.02 -19.98
N LEU A 268 10.63 -14.20 -19.49
CA LEU A 268 11.41 -15.20 -20.25
C LEU A 268 10.64 -15.66 -21.49
N ARG A 269 9.37 -15.99 -21.34
CA ARG A 269 8.51 -16.42 -22.46
C ARG A 269 8.27 -15.31 -23.48
N PHE A 270 8.15 -14.07 -23.01
CA PHE A 270 7.97 -12.90 -23.87
C PHE A 270 9.15 -12.71 -24.82
N VAL A 271 10.39 -12.84 -24.35
CA VAL A 271 11.60 -12.75 -25.18
C VAL A 271 11.90 -14.06 -25.93
N ARG A 272 10.90 -14.95 -26.01
CA ARG A 272 10.94 -16.23 -26.75
C ARG A 272 12.07 -17.17 -26.34
N THR A 273 12.37 -17.23 -25.06
CA THR A 273 13.32 -18.18 -24.49
C THR A 273 12.59 -19.18 -23.61
N LYS A 274 12.96 -20.43 -23.75
CA LYS A 274 12.46 -21.53 -22.92
C LYS A 274 13.67 -22.18 -22.26
N PHE A 275 13.92 -21.84 -21.01
CA PHE A 275 14.97 -22.46 -20.21
C PHE A 275 14.30 -23.34 -19.15
N ALA A 276 14.07 -24.62 -19.49
CA ALA A 276 13.36 -25.53 -18.61
C ALA A 276 14.03 -25.64 -17.23
N GLU A 277 15.35 -25.67 -17.17
CA GLU A 277 16.08 -25.73 -15.90
C GLU A 277 15.96 -24.46 -15.07
N LEU A 278 15.96 -23.30 -15.69
CA LEU A 278 15.73 -22.03 -15.00
C LEU A 278 14.31 -21.95 -14.45
N GLU A 279 13.31 -22.38 -15.22
CA GLU A 279 11.91 -22.41 -14.76
C GLU A 279 11.75 -23.37 -13.57
N LYS A 280 12.37 -24.58 -13.63
CA LYS A 280 12.39 -25.50 -12.49
C LYS A 280 13.04 -24.88 -11.25
N THR A 281 14.17 -24.18 -11.44
CA THR A 281 14.87 -23.48 -10.35
C THR A 281 13.99 -22.39 -9.73
N LEU A 282 13.29 -21.59 -10.55
CA LEU A 282 12.35 -20.57 -10.06
C LEU A 282 11.22 -21.19 -9.23
N PHE A 283 10.64 -22.30 -9.68
CA PHE A 283 9.62 -23.02 -8.89
C PHE A 283 10.19 -23.63 -7.61
N LEU A 284 11.41 -24.17 -7.64
CA LEU A 284 12.06 -24.67 -6.44
C LEU A 284 12.29 -23.56 -5.43
N VAL A 285 12.80 -22.41 -5.87
CA VAL A 285 12.98 -21.22 -5.01
C VAL A 285 11.65 -20.78 -4.43
N ALA A 286 10.58 -20.70 -5.24
CA ALA A 286 9.25 -20.38 -4.74
C ALA A 286 8.78 -21.38 -3.67
N ALA A 287 8.95 -22.69 -3.92
CA ALA A 287 8.55 -23.73 -2.98
C ALA A 287 9.32 -23.60 -1.64
N VAL A 288 10.63 -23.39 -1.69
CA VAL A 288 11.45 -23.17 -0.48
C VAL A 288 10.99 -21.92 0.27
N CYS A 289 10.76 -20.79 -0.42
CA CYS A 289 10.25 -19.58 0.21
C CYS A 289 8.89 -19.82 0.88
N ILE A 290 7.95 -20.50 0.20
CA ILE A 290 6.61 -20.77 0.74
C ILE A 290 6.69 -21.67 1.97
N VAL A 291 7.48 -22.74 1.92
CA VAL A 291 7.70 -23.62 3.08
C VAL A 291 8.28 -22.81 4.25
N THR A 292 9.29 -21.99 3.98
CA THR A 292 9.88 -21.12 5.01
C THR A 292 8.82 -20.17 5.62
N ILE A 293 8.01 -19.52 4.79
CA ILE A 293 6.93 -18.61 5.26
C ILE A 293 5.93 -19.33 6.15
N LEU A 294 5.52 -20.55 5.79
CA LEU A 294 4.52 -21.31 6.52
C LEU A 294 4.99 -21.68 7.94
N PHE A 295 6.23 -22.13 8.07
CA PHE A 295 6.77 -22.67 9.31
C PHE A 295 7.53 -21.66 10.20
N ILE A 296 7.70 -20.40 9.73
CA ILE A 296 8.43 -19.41 10.51
C ILE A 296 7.69 -19.03 11.80
N PRO A 297 8.38 -18.97 12.96
CA PRO A 297 7.83 -18.42 14.19
C PRO A 297 7.67 -16.89 14.12
N SER A 298 6.75 -16.33 14.88
CA SER A 298 6.43 -14.89 14.90
C SER A 298 7.65 -14.01 15.19
N LEU A 299 8.57 -14.46 16.03
CA LEU A 299 9.78 -13.72 16.41
C LEU A 299 10.72 -13.42 15.23
N MET A 300 10.80 -14.31 14.22
CA MET A 300 11.72 -14.18 13.08
C MET A 300 11.04 -13.66 11.81
N VAL A 301 9.74 -13.39 11.87
CA VAL A 301 8.92 -13.03 10.70
C VAL A 301 9.52 -11.84 9.94
N ASN A 302 9.87 -10.75 10.62
CA ASN A 302 10.38 -9.54 9.98
C ASN A 302 11.68 -9.77 9.22
N ILE A 303 12.61 -10.52 9.80
CA ILE A 303 13.92 -10.79 9.16
C ILE A 303 13.72 -11.66 7.91
N VAL A 304 12.94 -12.73 8.03
CA VAL A 304 12.72 -13.64 6.91
C VAL A 304 11.90 -12.97 5.81
N PHE A 305 10.93 -12.14 6.16
CA PHE A 305 10.17 -11.37 5.18
C PHE A 305 11.06 -10.40 4.42
N ALA A 306 11.94 -9.69 5.11
CA ALA A 306 12.92 -8.82 4.46
C ALA A 306 13.84 -9.61 3.50
N VAL A 307 14.35 -10.76 3.92
CA VAL A 307 15.21 -11.61 3.07
C VAL A 307 14.46 -12.11 1.84
N ILE A 308 13.24 -12.63 1.99
CA ILE A 308 12.42 -13.10 0.87
C ILE A 308 12.07 -11.95 -0.06
N PHE A 309 11.74 -10.78 0.48
CA PHE A 309 11.44 -9.59 -0.32
C PHE A 309 12.65 -9.14 -1.13
N LEU A 310 13.84 -9.09 -0.53
CA LEU A 310 15.10 -8.79 -1.23
C LEU A 310 15.42 -9.83 -2.31
N LEU A 311 15.17 -11.11 -2.05
CA LEU A 311 15.31 -12.17 -3.04
C LEU A 311 14.39 -11.95 -4.24
N CYS A 312 13.12 -11.60 -4.01
CA CYS A 312 12.17 -11.29 -5.08
C CYS A 312 12.62 -10.08 -5.91
N ILE A 313 13.16 -9.04 -5.26
CA ILE A 313 13.74 -7.87 -5.96
C ILE A 313 14.93 -8.30 -6.82
N ALA A 314 15.83 -9.11 -6.28
CA ALA A 314 17.00 -9.59 -7.02
C ALA A 314 16.59 -10.43 -8.24
N LEU A 315 15.60 -11.31 -8.12
CA LEU A 315 15.04 -12.08 -9.24
C LEU A 315 14.41 -11.17 -10.30
N PHE A 316 13.69 -10.14 -9.89
CA PHE A 316 13.11 -9.17 -10.81
C PHE A 316 14.22 -8.41 -11.58
N ILE A 317 15.24 -7.90 -10.89
CA ILE A 317 16.38 -7.19 -11.49
C ILE A 317 17.15 -8.11 -12.45
N ALA A 318 17.42 -9.35 -12.06
CA ALA A 318 18.09 -10.33 -12.92
C ALA A 318 17.30 -10.60 -14.21
N SER A 319 15.98 -10.77 -14.09
CA SER A 319 15.07 -10.96 -15.24
C SER A 319 15.03 -9.70 -16.12
N PHE A 320 15.03 -8.51 -15.53
CA PHE A 320 15.07 -7.25 -16.25
C PHE A 320 16.39 -7.08 -17.02
N CYS A 321 17.54 -7.32 -16.38
CA CYS A 321 18.85 -7.30 -17.06
C CYS A 321 18.90 -8.30 -18.24
N PHE A 322 18.31 -9.47 -18.08
CA PHE A 322 18.21 -10.44 -19.16
C PHE A 322 17.35 -9.93 -20.33
N VAL A 323 16.23 -9.27 -20.06
CA VAL A 323 15.39 -8.64 -21.11
C VAL A 323 16.16 -7.54 -21.83
N ILE A 324 16.92 -6.68 -21.12
CA ILE A 324 17.80 -5.67 -21.71
C ILE A 324 18.81 -6.31 -22.66
N TYR A 325 19.51 -7.34 -22.20
CA TYR A 325 20.48 -8.07 -23.03
C TYR A 325 19.83 -8.61 -24.30
N ARG A 326 18.65 -9.22 -24.20
CA ARG A 326 17.90 -9.71 -25.36
C ARG A 326 17.44 -8.61 -26.29
N ALA A 327 16.97 -7.48 -25.77
CA ALA A 327 16.58 -6.31 -26.55
C ALA A 327 17.76 -5.73 -27.33
N TYR A 328 18.92 -5.60 -26.69
CA TYR A 328 20.15 -5.13 -27.31
C TYR A 328 20.61 -6.05 -28.46
N LYS A 329 20.62 -7.40 -28.22
CA LYS A 329 21.06 -8.38 -29.21
C LYS A 329 20.11 -8.50 -30.40
N THR A 330 18.80 -8.41 -30.20
CA THR A 330 17.79 -8.66 -31.24
C THR A 330 17.29 -7.40 -31.92
N LYS A 331 17.46 -6.23 -31.30
CA LYS A 331 16.99 -4.91 -31.74
C LYS A 331 15.48 -4.88 -32.08
N ARG A 332 14.69 -5.80 -31.50
CA ARG A 332 13.26 -5.87 -31.73
C ARG A 332 12.54 -4.75 -30.97
N ARG A 333 11.59 -4.06 -31.62
CA ARG A 333 10.85 -2.92 -31.06
C ARG A 333 10.00 -3.30 -29.85
N ASP A 334 9.35 -4.47 -29.89
CA ASP A 334 8.56 -5.00 -28.78
C ASP A 334 9.41 -5.22 -27.52
N TYR A 335 10.66 -5.69 -27.64
CA TYR A 335 11.57 -5.87 -26.52
C TYR A 335 12.08 -4.52 -25.97
N ILE A 336 12.36 -3.56 -26.87
CA ILE A 336 12.79 -2.22 -26.44
C ILE A 336 11.65 -1.53 -25.67
N LEU A 337 10.41 -1.63 -26.17
CA LEU A 337 9.26 -1.08 -25.46
C LEU A 337 9.07 -1.73 -24.08
N LEU A 338 9.24 -3.07 -23.99
CA LEU A 338 9.20 -3.77 -22.70
C LEU A 338 10.26 -3.24 -21.73
N VAL A 339 11.50 -3.03 -22.20
CA VAL A 339 12.58 -2.45 -21.38
C VAL A 339 12.19 -1.08 -20.84
N VAL A 340 11.60 -0.20 -21.67
CA VAL A 340 11.14 1.13 -21.22
C VAL A 340 10.07 1.00 -20.14
N CYS A 341 9.06 0.15 -20.34
CA CYS A 341 8.02 -0.08 -19.33
C CYS A 341 8.57 -0.64 -18.02
N LEU A 342 9.47 -1.63 -18.09
CA LEU A 342 10.11 -2.21 -16.89
C LEU A 342 11.03 -1.23 -16.18
N SER A 343 11.68 -0.30 -16.91
CA SER A 343 12.49 0.77 -16.32
C SER A 343 11.63 1.71 -15.47
N VAL A 344 10.43 2.07 -15.94
CA VAL A 344 9.49 2.89 -15.16
C VAL A 344 9.08 2.14 -13.88
N ILE A 345 8.77 0.85 -13.98
CA ILE A 345 8.39 0.03 -12.82
C ILE A 345 9.56 -0.04 -11.82
N LEU A 346 10.79 -0.22 -12.31
CA LEU A 346 11.98 -0.28 -11.44
C LEU A 346 12.20 1.05 -10.69
N ILE A 347 12.06 2.18 -11.38
CA ILE A 347 12.20 3.52 -10.74
C ILE A 347 11.14 3.70 -9.66
N VAL A 348 9.89 3.35 -9.94
CA VAL A 348 8.80 3.42 -8.96
C VAL A 348 9.07 2.50 -7.77
N MET A 349 9.52 1.27 -8.02
CA MET A 349 9.85 0.31 -6.97
C MET A 349 10.99 0.83 -6.08
N LEU A 350 12.05 1.41 -6.66
CA LEU A 350 13.15 1.99 -5.87
C LEU A 350 12.70 3.19 -5.04
N TYR A 351 11.82 4.03 -5.58
CA TYR A 351 11.21 5.12 -4.82
C TYR A 351 10.40 4.59 -3.64
N ASP A 352 9.50 3.63 -3.86
CA ASP A 352 8.68 3.06 -2.79
C ASP A 352 9.54 2.37 -1.70
N ILE A 353 10.65 1.72 -2.11
CA ILE A 353 11.63 1.15 -1.16
C ILE A 353 12.30 2.26 -0.35
N SER A 354 12.69 3.39 -0.96
CA SER A 354 13.31 4.50 -0.22
C SER A 354 12.38 5.05 0.87
N LEU A 355 11.08 5.11 0.61
CA LEU A 355 10.09 5.53 1.60
C LEU A 355 10.03 4.59 2.82
N LEU A 356 10.26 3.28 2.61
CA LEU A 356 10.30 2.30 3.70
C LEU A 356 11.50 2.53 4.63
N PHE A 357 12.65 2.97 4.08
CA PHE A 357 13.86 3.21 4.87
C PHE A 357 13.86 4.58 5.57
N ASP A 358 13.26 5.60 4.97
CA ASP A 358 13.23 6.96 5.52
C ASP A 358 12.26 7.11 6.70
N GLY A 359 11.43 6.12 6.99
CA GLY A 359 10.42 6.18 8.06
C GLY A 359 9.29 7.19 7.81
N HIS A 360 9.30 7.89 6.67
CA HIS A 360 8.32 8.92 6.27
C HIS A 360 7.12 8.36 5.50
N ILE A 361 6.77 7.09 5.73
CA ILE A 361 5.62 6.42 5.07
C ILE A 361 4.32 7.22 5.24
N ASN A 362 4.22 8.01 6.32
CA ASN A 362 3.02 8.77 6.62
C ASN A 362 2.89 10.05 5.76
N ASP A 363 3.99 10.65 5.32
CA ASP A 363 3.98 11.92 4.58
C ASP A 363 4.04 11.74 3.06
N HIS A 364 4.60 10.62 2.57
CA HIS A 364 4.78 10.33 1.17
C HIS A 364 3.90 9.17 0.70
N GLN A 365 3.56 9.18 -0.58
CA GLN A 365 2.64 8.20 -1.17
C GLN A 365 3.42 7.18 -1.97
N PRO A 366 3.10 5.87 -1.82
CA PRO A 366 3.66 4.85 -2.70
C PRO A 366 3.16 5.09 -4.14
N LEU A 367 4.06 5.01 -5.09
CA LEU A 367 3.76 5.17 -6.51
C LEU A 367 3.45 3.84 -7.22
N SER A 368 3.64 2.70 -6.54
CA SER A 368 3.37 1.37 -7.11
C SER A 368 1.96 1.18 -7.69
N PRO A 369 0.87 1.79 -7.16
CA PRO A 369 -0.44 1.68 -7.80
C PRO A 369 -0.51 2.27 -9.22
N TYR A 370 0.36 3.23 -9.54
CA TYR A 370 0.40 3.86 -10.87
C TYR A 370 1.12 3.02 -11.94
N THR A 371 1.78 1.92 -11.58
CA THR A 371 2.46 1.05 -12.55
C THR A 371 1.49 0.25 -13.43
N SER A 372 0.29 -0.06 -12.92
CA SER A 372 -0.73 -0.82 -13.66
C SER A 372 -1.10 -0.22 -15.02
N PRO A 373 -1.37 1.09 -15.17
CA PRO A 373 -1.67 1.70 -16.46
C PRO A 373 -0.53 1.54 -17.47
N VAL A 374 0.72 1.62 -17.02
CA VAL A 374 1.92 1.44 -17.87
C VAL A 374 1.98 0.02 -18.42
N ILE A 375 1.78 -0.97 -17.55
CA ILE A 375 1.74 -2.39 -17.94
C ILE A 375 0.57 -2.65 -18.88
N THR A 376 -0.60 -2.08 -18.60
CA THR A 376 -1.81 -2.20 -19.43
C THR A 376 -1.55 -1.72 -20.85
N PHE A 377 -1.01 -0.51 -20.99
CA PHE A 377 -0.67 0.05 -22.30
C PHE A 377 0.26 -0.88 -23.07
N PHE A 378 1.32 -1.37 -22.42
CA PHE A 378 2.27 -2.29 -23.04
C PHE A 378 1.62 -3.58 -23.53
N ILE A 379 0.78 -4.23 -22.70
CA ILE A 379 0.11 -5.50 -23.05
C ILE A 379 -0.86 -5.31 -24.20
N VAL A 380 -1.67 -4.24 -24.15
CA VAL A 380 -2.60 -3.89 -25.23
C VAL A 380 -1.84 -3.69 -26.54
N TYR A 381 -0.76 -2.91 -26.50
CA TYR A 381 0.08 -2.71 -27.68
C TYR A 381 0.63 -4.04 -28.24
N CYS A 382 1.19 -4.88 -27.39
CA CYS A 382 1.75 -6.17 -27.80
C CYS A 382 0.69 -7.13 -28.36
N ALA A 383 -0.51 -7.15 -27.75
CA ALA A 383 -1.62 -7.96 -28.25
C ALA A 383 -2.04 -7.52 -29.65
N PHE A 384 -2.26 -6.20 -29.86
CA PHE A 384 -2.58 -5.65 -31.16
C PHE A 384 -1.47 -5.92 -32.21
N TYR A 385 -0.22 -5.67 -31.86
CA TYR A 385 0.91 -5.91 -32.77
C TYR A 385 1.01 -7.36 -33.20
N ARG A 386 0.81 -8.32 -32.29
CA ARG A 386 0.82 -9.74 -32.60
C ARG A 386 -0.40 -10.19 -33.42
N ILE A 387 -1.57 -9.59 -33.19
CA ILE A 387 -2.78 -9.85 -33.99
C ILE A 387 -2.60 -9.37 -35.43
N ILE A 388 -2.08 -8.14 -35.61
CA ILE A 388 -1.86 -7.55 -36.94
C ILE A 388 -0.84 -8.38 -37.74
N LEU A 389 0.30 -8.75 -37.12
CA LEU A 389 1.30 -9.61 -37.79
C LEU A 389 0.73 -10.96 -38.21
N PHE A 390 -0.28 -11.48 -37.52
CA PHE A 390 -0.91 -12.74 -37.86
C PHE A 390 -1.94 -12.62 -38.99
N CYS A 391 -2.65 -11.49 -39.05
CA CYS A 391 -3.55 -11.20 -40.17
C CYS A 391 -2.79 -11.03 -41.48
N ASP A 392 -1.62 -10.38 -41.45
CA ASP A 392 -0.76 -10.24 -42.64
C ASP A 392 -0.18 -11.57 -43.13
N LEU A 393 0.09 -12.53 -42.21
CA LEU A 393 0.57 -13.87 -42.55
C LEU A 393 -0.52 -14.85 -43.00
N SER A 394 -1.77 -14.58 -42.68
CA SER A 394 -2.91 -15.39 -43.11
C SER A 394 -3.54 -14.93 -44.43
N CYS A 395 -3.12 -13.76 -44.94
CA CYS A 395 -3.50 -13.23 -46.25
C CYS A 395 -2.45 -13.46 -47.35
N LEU A 396 -1.34 -14.12 -47.02
CA LEU A 396 -0.33 -14.65 -47.95
C LEU A 396 -0.40 -16.17 -48.03
#